data_cc02aed53c2133a79d8d229ca603667b
#
_entry.id   cc02aed53c2133a79d8d229ca603667b
#
_cell.length_a   1.000
_cell.length_b   1.000
_cell.length_c   1.000
_cell.angle_alpha   90.00
_cell.angle_beta   90.00
_cell.angle_gamma   90.00
#
_symmetry.space_group_name_H-M   'P 1'
#
loop_
_entity.id
_entity.type
_entity.pdbx_description
1 polymer ?
#
loop_
_entity_poly.entity_id
_entity_poly.type
_entity_poly.pdbx_seq_one_letter_code
_entity_poly.pdbx_strand_id
1 'polypeptide(L)'
;TGRNMAPFVELEWGQQAYELMKEVKHLFDPKEILNPGVIINPNKNAHIENLKPCPSTNDIVDKCMECGFCEGTCVAEGLTLSPRQRVASFREMERLRKSGEAPHIAAEMQKQYSYWGEETCATDSLCAMKCPVKVDTGKLIKTLRHAGHSEKAEKNAVKLAGNMDKVTAGMRAG
;
A
#
# COMPACT_ATOMS: atom_id res chain seq x y z
N THR A 1 -4.67 -13.99 -3.97
CA THR A 1 -4.92 -15.12 -3.04
C THR A 1 -5.24 -16.39 -3.78
N GLY A 2 -6.16 -16.41 -4.73
CA GLY A 2 -6.59 -17.63 -5.42
C GLY A 2 -5.46 -18.40 -6.13
N ARG A 3 -4.49 -17.71 -6.72
CA ARG A 3 -3.31 -18.34 -7.32
C ARG A 3 -2.40 -18.97 -6.26
N ASN A 4 -2.17 -18.28 -5.15
CA ASN A 4 -1.33 -18.79 -4.07
C ASN A 4 -1.96 -19.97 -3.34
N MET A 5 -3.30 -20.05 -3.32
CA MET A 5 -4.04 -21.14 -2.69
C MET A 5 -4.20 -22.36 -3.61
N ALA A 6 -4.10 -22.17 -4.92
CA ALA A 6 -4.36 -23.22 -5.92
C ALA A 6 -3.65 -24.56 -5.64
N PRO A 7 -2.35 -24.62 -5.24
CA PRO A 7 -1.66 -25.87 -4.94
C PRO A 7 -2.24 -26.64 -3.75
N PHE A 8 -3.02 -25.99 -2.89
CA PHE A 8 -3.55 -26.54 -1.63
C PHE A 8 -5.06 -26.85 -1.68
N VAL A 9 -5.74 -26.47 -2.77
CA VAL A 9 -7.21 -26.64 -2.89
C VAL A 9 -7.60 -28.12 -2.87
N GLU A 10 -6.89 -28.98 -3.59
CA GLU A 10 -7.13 -30.41 -3.58
C GLU A 10 -6.89 -31.04 -2.20
N LEU A 11 -5.86 -30.57 -1.48
CA LEU A 11 -5.55 -31.02 -0.12
C LEU A 11 -6.66 -30.67 0.87
N GLU A 12 -7.20 -29.46 0.76
CA GLU A 12 -8.25 -28.94 1.67
C GLU A 12 -9.62 -29.58 1.40
N TRP A 13 -10.00 -29.72 0.12
CA TRP A 13 -11.35 -30.12 -0.27
C TRP A 13 -11.47 -31.59 -0.67
N GLY A 14 -10.35 -32.27 -0.86
CA GLY A 14 -10.26 -33.64 -1.34
C GLY A 14 -10.42 -33.78 -2.86
N GLN A 15 -9.96 -34.91 -3.37
CA GLN A 15 -9.88 -35.16 -4.81
C GLN A 15 -11.25 -35.08 -5.52
N GLN A 16 -12.29 -35.65 -4.94
CA GLN A 16 -13.63 -35.67 -5.57
C GLN A 16 -14.19 -34.26 -5.76
N ALA A 17 -14.11 -33.40 -4.72
CA ALA A 17 -14.56 -32.03 -4.81
C ALA A 17 -13.70 -31.23 -5.78
N TYR A 18 -12.40 -31.48 -5.82
CA TYR A 18 -11.49 -30.79 -6.75
C TYR A 18 -11.76 -31.16 -8.22
N GLU A 19 -12.04 -32.41 -8.52
CA GLU A 19 -12.46 -32.82 -9.88
C GLU A 19 -13.79 -32.16 -10.28
N LEU A 20 -14.78 -32.13 -9.37
CA LEU A 20 -16.03 -31.40 -9.62
C LEU A 20 -15.78 -29.91 -9.91
N MET A 21 -14.88 -29.26 -9.18
CA MET A 21 -14.51 -27.85 -9.45
C MET A 21 -13.91 -27.68 -10.86
N LYS A 22 -13.11 -28.63 -11.34
CA LYS A 22 -12.56 -28.63 -12.70
C LYS A 22 -13.66 -28.79 -13.74
N GLU A 23 -14.60 -29.72 -13.52
CA GLU A 23 -15.73 -29.94 -14.43
C GLU A 23 -16.61 -28.70 -14.53
N VAL A 24 -16.94 -28.07 -13.41
CA VAL A 24 -17.69 -26.81 -13.38
C VAL A 24 -16.94 -25.71 -14.12
N LYS A 25 -15.63 -25.56 -13.85
CA LYS A 25 -14.79 -24.58 -14.55
C LYS A 25 -14.80 -24.81 -16.05
N HIS A 26 -14.63 -26.06 -16.50
CA HIS A 26 -14.59 -26.39 -17.92
C HIS A 26 -15.97 -26.17 -18.60
N LEU A 27 -17.07 -26.42 -17.89
CA LEU A 27 -18.40 -26.17 -18.41
C LEU A 27 -18.65 -24.68 -18.74
N PHE A 28 -18.20 -23.79 -17.86
CA PHE A 28 -18.40 -22.34 -18.05
C PHE A 28 -17.27 -21.65 -18.83
N ASP A 29 -16.10 -22.23 -18.85
CA ASP A 29 -14.90 -21.66 -19.50
C ASP A 29 -14.08 -22.75 -20.23
N PRO A 30 -14.65 -23.36 -21.28
CA PRO A 30 -13.98 -24.46 -22.01
C PRO A 30 -12.69 -24.04 -22.72
N LYS A 31 -12.46 -22.73 -22.89
CA LYS A 31 -11.25 -22.17 -23.49
C LYS A 31 -10.23 -21.69 -22.46
N GLU A 32 -10.52 -21.82 -21.16
CA GLU A 32 -9.66 -21.41 -20.05
C GLU A 32 -9.19 -19.94 -20.14
N ILE A 33 -10.07 -19.03 -20.57
CA ILE A 33 -9.77 -17.60 -20.73
C ILE A 33 -9.96 -16.84 -19.42
N LEU A 34 -10.91 -17.26 -18.59
CA LEU A 34 -11.28 -16.57 -17.37
C LEU A 34 -10.36 -16.95 -16.20
N ASN A 35 -9.52 -16.02 -15.76
CA ASN A 35 -8.62 -16.21 -14.61
C ASN A 35 -7.85 -17.55 -14.64
N PRO A 36 -7.04 -17.83 -15.68
CA PRO A 36 -6.33 -19.10 -15.80
C PRO A 36 -5.36 -19.30 -14.62
N GLY A 37 -5.35 -20.51 -14.08
CA GLY A 37 -4.47 -20.87 -12.96
C GLY A 37 -4.86 -20.28 -11.59
N VAL A 38 -6.07 -19.71 -11.45
CA VAL A 38 -6.62 -19.25 -10.19
C VAL A 38 -7.54 -20.33 -9.61
N ILE A 39 -7.31 -20.76 -8.39
CA ILE A 39 -7.97 -21.89 -7.69
C ILE A 39 -7.64 -23.25 -8.31
N ILE A 40 -7.77 -23.40 -9.60
CA ILE A 40 -7.44 -24.63 -10.35
C ILE A 40 -6.12 -24.38 -11.10
N ASN A 41 -5.06 -25.07 -10.69
CA ASN A 41 -3.73 -24.92 -11.28
C ASN A 41 -2.94 -26.23 -11.19
N PRO A 42 -2.45 -26.76 -12.30
CA PRO A 42 -1.62 -27.97 -12.27
C PRO A 42 -0.24 -27.72 -11.66
N ASN A 43 0.21 -26.47 -11.61
CA ASN A 43 1.51 -26.12 -11.06
C ASN A 43 1.47 -26.09 -9.52
N LYS A 44 2.08 -27.09 -8.90
CA LYS A 44 2.18 -27.18 -7.42
C LYS A 44 3.04 -26.08 -6.81
N ASN A 45 3.88 -25.39 -7.59
CA ASN A 45 4.77 -24.32 -7.16
C ASN A 45 4.21 -22.92 -7.47
N ALA A 46 2.97 -22.81 -7.96
CA ALA A 46 2.37 -21.52 -8.33
C ALA A 46 2.38 -20.48 -7.21
N HIS A 47 2.44 -20.90 -5.95
CA HIS A 47 2.47 -20.05 -4.77
C HIS A 47 3.83 -19.41 -4.46
N ILE A 48 4.91 -19.92 -5.05
CA ILE A 48 6.29 -19.43 -4.86
C ILE A 48 6.95 -18.91 -6.14
N GLU A 49 6.30 -19.07 -7.29
CA GLU A 49 6.80 -18.61 -8.58
C GLU A 49 6.18 -17.28 -9.00
N ASN A 50 6.97 -16.46 -9.71
CA ASN A 50 6.54 -15.18 -10.26
C ASN A 50 5.85 -14.26 -9.21
N LEU A 51 6.40 -14.24 -8.00
CA LEU A 51 5.91 -13.38 -6.94
C LEU A 51 6.22 -11.91 -7.25
N LYS A 52 5.28 -11.02 -6.95
CA LYS A 52 5.53 -9.59 -6.98
C LYS A 52 6.66 -9.26 -6.00
N PRO A 53 7.72 -8.56 -6.43
CA PRO A 53 8.73 -8.07 -5.51
C PRO A 53 8.11 -7.20 -4.42
N CYS A 54 8.35 -7.53 -3.16
CA CYS A 54 7.81 -6.80 -2.02
C CYS A 54 8.94 -6.57 -0.99
N PRO A 55 9.95 -5.75 -1.35
CA PRO A 55 11.09 -5.53 -0.48
C PRO A 55 10.67 -4.82 0.80
N SER A 56 11.36 -5.12 1.89
CA SER A 56 11.23 -4.35 3.13
C SER A 56 11.71 -2.91 2.90
N THR A 57 10.88 -1.95 3.29
CA THR A 57 11.12 -0.52 3.08
C THR A 57 10.98 0.29 4.35
N ASN A 58 9.94 0.01 5.15
CA ASN A 58 9.63 0.74 6.37
C ASN A 58 8.73 -0.10 7.28
N ASP A 59 9.09 -0.27 8.53
CA ASP A 59 8.39 -1.10 9.51
C ASP A 59 6.91 -0.76 9.67
N ILE A 60 6.52 0.50 9.41
CA ILE A 60 5.13 0.95 9.49
C ILE A 60 4.27 0.25 8.42
N VAL A 61 4.82 0.01 7.24
CA VAL A 61 4.06 -0.46 6.07
C VAL A 61 4.46 -1.84 5.55
N ASP A 62 5.53 -2.43 6.05
CA ASP A 62 6.03 -3.71 5.53
C ASP A 62 5.06 -4.87 5.69
N LYS A 63 4.14 -4.80 6.67
CA LYS A 63 3.07 -5.78 6.84
C LYS A 63 1.93 -5.63 5.81
N CYS A 64 1.92 -4.58 4.98
CA CYS A 64 0.84 -4.34 4.03
C CYS A 64 0.81 -5.42 2.94
N MET A 65 -0.31 -6.12 2.84
CA MET A 65 -0.58 -7.13 1.82
C MET A 65 -1.35 -6.58 0.60
N GLU A 66 -1.52 -5.28 0.52
CA GLU A 66 -2.18 -4.56 -0.58
C GLU A 66 -3.63 -5.03 -0.84
N CYS A 67 -4.37 -5.46 0.17
CA CYS A 67 -5.73 -5.98 0.05
C CYS A 67 -6.81 -4.94 -0.30
N GLY A 68 -6.56 -3.65 -0.08
CA GLY A 68 -7.48 -2.55 -0.44
C GLY A 68 -8.55 -2.18 0.59
N PHE A 69 -8.72 -2.91 1.71
CA PHE A 69 -9.76 -2.59 2.71
C PHE A 69 -9.70 -1.17 3.30
N CYS A 70 -8.56 -0.53 3.23
CA CYS A 70 -8.36 0.83 3.70
C CYS A 70 -8.82 1.92 2.71
N GLU A 71 -9.13 1.56 1.46
CA GLU A 71 -9.41 2.54 0.40
C GLU A 71 -10.72 3.27 0.66
N GLY A 72 -11.83 2.57 0.89
CA GLY A 72 -13.15 3.15 1.10
C GLY A 72 -13.31 4.05 2.35
N THR A 73 -12.27 4.19 3.19
CA THR A 73 -12.27 5.13 4.32
C THR A 73 -11.39 6.34 4.08
N CYS A 74 -10.69 6.38 2.95
CA CYS A 74 -9.77 7.46 2.62
C CYS A 74 -10.52 8.61 1.93
N VAL A 75 -10.44 9.79 2.48
CA VAL A 75 -11.03 11.00 1.88
C VAL A 75 -10.42 11.37 0.52
N ALA A 76 -9.25 10.83 0.19
CA ALA A 76 -8.58 11.04 -1.09
C ALA A 76 -8.91 9.93 -2.12
N GLU A 77 -9.77 8.95 -1.79
CA GLU A 77 -10.15 7.90 -2.72
C GLU A 77 -10.82 8.49 -3.97
N GLY A 78 -10.35 8.05 -5.14
CA GLY A 78 -10.85 8.53 -6.43
C GLY A 78 -10.37 9.93 -6.85
N LEU A 79 -9.68 10.66 -5.96
CA LEU A 79 -9.10 11.99 -6.27
C LEU A 79 -7.59 11.90 -6.46
N THR A 80 -6.89 11.25 -5.52
CA THR A 80 -5.44 11.07 -5.55
C THR A 80 -5.10 9.63 -5.12
N LEU A 81 -3.90 9.37 -4.60
CA LEU A 81 -3.53 8.02 -4.18
C LEU A 81 -4.31 7.60 -2.92
N SER A 82 -4.91 6.42 -2.96
CA SER A 82 -5.46 5.74 -1.79
C SER A 82 -4.35 5.24 -0.84
N PRO A 83 -4.66 4.83 0.39
CA PRO A 83 -3.64 4.32 1.31
C PRO A 83 -2.86 3.13 0.75
N ARG A 84 -3.54 2.18 0.08
CA ARG A 84 -2.89 1.05 -0.59
C ARG A 84 -1.96 1.50 -1.71
N GLN A 85 -2.43 2.42 -2.54
CA GLN A 85 -1.63 2.96 -3.66
C GLN A 85 -0.41 3.73 -3.14
N ARG A 86 -0.54 4.51 -2.04
CA ARG A 86 0.60 5.17 -1.40
C ARG A 86 1.67 4.18 -0.96
N VAL A 87 1.27 3.09 -0.30
CA VAL A 87 2.21 2.06 0.14
C VAL A 87 2.88 1.36 -1.06
N ALA A 88 2.10 0.98 -2.08
CA ALA A 88 2.63 0.31 -3.27
C ALA A 88 3.62 1.19 -4.04
N SER A 89 3.28 2.47 -4.25
CA SER A 89 4.16 3.43 -4.91
C SER A 89 5.43 3.70 -4.10
N PHE A 90 5.30 3.86 -2.78
CA PHE A 90 6.46 4.05 -1.89
C PHE A 90 7.42 2.86 -1.94
N ARG A 91 6.90 1.64 -1.88
CA ARG A 91 7.71 0.42 -2.01
C ARG A 91 8.44 0.35 -3.35
N GLU A 92 7.76 0.68 -4.44
CA GLU A 92 8.39 0.66 -5.76
C GLU A 92 9.48 1.73 -5.90
N MET A 93 9.25 2.94 -5.41
CA MET A 93 10.29 3.98 -5.38
C MET A 93 11.53 3.52 -4.60
N GLU A 94 11.32 2.93 -3.41
CA GLU A 94 12.43 2.41 -2.59
C GLU A 94 13.13 1.23 -3.25
N ARG A 95 12.41 0.36 -3.95
CA ARG A 95 12.99 -0.73 -4.73
C ARG A 95 13.90 -0.21 -5.82
N LEU A 96 13.40 0.72 -6.63
CA LEU A 96 14.16 1.33 -7.72
C LEU A 96 15.39 2.10 -7.20
N ARG A 97 15.23 2.82 -6.08
CA ARG A 97 16.33 3.54 -5.46
C ARG A 97 17.45 2.60 -4.97
N LYS A 98 17.07 1.47 -4.34
CA LYS A 98 18.03 0.48 -3.81
C LYS A 98 18.69 -0.34 -4.90
N SER A 99 17.96 -0.71 -5.95
CA SER A 99 18.50 -1.51 -7.06
C SER A 99 19.34 -0.69 -8.06
N GLY A 100 19.12 0.63 -8.10
CA GLY A 100 19.69 1.48 -9.14
C GLY A 100 19.08 1.28 -10.52
N GLU A 101 18.02 0.47 -10.63
CA GLU A 101 17.27 0.29 -11.87
C GLU A 101 16.48 1.56 -12.21
N ALA A 102 16.49 1.96 -13.47
CA ALA A 102 15.68 3.06 -13.99
C ALA A 102 15.64 4.32 -13.09
N PRO A 103 16.77 4.96 -12.80
CA PRO A 103 16.86 6.09 -11.86
C PRO A 103 15.99 7.28 -12.28
N HIS A 104 15.75 7.46 -13.58
CA HIS A 104 14.85 8.49 -14.11
C HIS A 104 13.39 8.23 -13.72
N ILE A 105 12.95 6.95 -13.69
CA ILE A 105 11.60 6.58 -13.25
C ILE A 105 11.48 6.82 -11.74
N ALA A 106 12.48 6.42 -10.96
CA ALA A 106 12.49 6.66 -9.52
C ALA A 106 12.39 8.16 -9.18
N ALA A 107 13.12 9.00 -9.89
CA ALA A 107 13.09 10.46 -9.72
C ALA A 107 11.71 11.06 -10.08
N GLU A 108 11.11 10.63 -11.19
CA GLU A 108 9.79 11.10 -11.60
C GLU A 108 8.70 10.64 -10.62
N MET A 109 8.74 9.38 -10.18
CA MET A 109 7.82 8.87 -9.17
C MET A 109 7.94 9.66 -7.86
N GLN A 110 9.16 9.96 -7.40
CA GLN A 110 9.38 10.76 -6.18
C GLN A 110 8.78 12.16 -6.31
N LYS A 111 8.97 12.82 -7.45
CA LYS A 111 8.41 14.15 -7.74
C LYS A 111 6.88 14.13 -7.70
N GLN A 112 6.26 13.14 -8.34
CA GLN A 112 4.81 13.00 -8.35
C GLN A 112 4.26 12.59 -6.98
N TYR A 113 4.97 11.74 -6.26
CA TYR A 113 4.56 11.25 -4.96
C TYR A 113 4.48 12.36 -3.92
N SER A 114 5.29 13.41 -4.02
CA SER A 114 5.22 14.58 -3.14
C SER A 114 3.81 15.15 -3.08
N TYR A 115 3.18 15.38 -4.22
CA TYR A 115 1.79 15.86 -4.26
C TYR A 115 0.78 14.72 -4.04
N TRP A 116 0.80 13.71 -4.93
CA TRP A 116 -0.22 12.66 -4.96
C TRP A 116 -0.23 11.75 -3.73
N GLY A 117 0.92 11.51 -3.14
CA GLY A 117 1.11 10.64 -1.99
C GLY A 117 1.13 11.39 -0.67
N GLU A 118 1.98 12.41 -0.55
CA GLU A 118 2.23 13.07 0.72
C GLU A 118 1.24 14.21 0.99
N GLU A 119 1.18 15.25 0.14
CA GLU A 119 0.39 16.46 0.43
C GLU A 119 -1.11 16.18 0.53
N THR A 120 -1.62 15.27 -0.29
CA THR A 120 -3.06 14.95 -0.33
C THR A 120 -3.50 13.93 0.72
N CYS A 121 -2.63 13.48 1.62
CA CYS A 121 -3.01 12.61 2.74
C CYS A 121 -3.52 13.45 3.91
N ALA A 122 -4.75 13.20 4.37
CA ALA A 122 -5.32 13.84 5.56
C ALA A 122 -4.60 13.46 6.86
N THR A 123 -3.82 12.37 6.86
CA THR A 123 -3.08 11.84 8.01
C THR A 123 -3.94 11.58 9.27
N ASP A 124 -5.24 11.30 9.05
CA ASP A 124 -6.24 11.02 10.07
C ASP A 124 -6.17 9.60 10.65
N SER A 125 -5.37 8.72 10.03
CA SER A 125 -5.18 7.31 10.41
C SER A 125 -6.46 6.44 10.33
N LEU A 126 -7.54 6.89 9.71
CA LEU A 126 -8.77 6.09 9.51
C LEU A 126 -8.48 4.81 8.71
N CYS A 127 -7.51 4.86 7.80
CA CYS A 127 -7.06 3.70 7.04
C CYS A 127 -6.54 2.56 7.95
N ALA A 128 -5.92 2.87 9.09
CA ALA A 128 -5.44 1.87 10.04
C ALA A 128 -6.57 1.15 10.77
N MET A 129 -7.71 1.82 10.96
CA MET A 129 -8.89 1.23 11.63
C MET A 129 -9.48 0.09 10.79
N LYS A 130 -9.47 0.21 9.47
CA LYS A 130 -9.97 -0.80 8.53
C LYS A 130 -8.92 -1.81 8.11
N CYS A 131 -7.66 -1.56 8.40
CA CYS A 131 -6.57 -2.45 8.02
C CYS A 131 -6.55 -3.72 8.90
N PRO A 132 -6.64 -4.94 8.33
CA PRO A 132 -6.60 -6.18 9.10
C PRO A 132 -5.27 -6.40 9.83
N VAL A 133 -4.18 -5.85 9.30
CA VAL A 133 -2.82 -5.94 9.88
C VAL A 133 -2.36 -4.62 10.51
N LYS A 134 -3.29 -3.68 10.71
CA LYS A 134 -3.06 -2.40 11.43
C LYS A 134 -1.92 -1.54 10.85
N VAL A 135 -1.79 -1.53 9.54
CA VAL A 135 -0.89 -0.59 8.84
C VAL A 135 -1.49 0.81 8.87
N ASP A 136 -0.73 1.76 9.40
CA ASP A 136 -1.10 3.17 9.44
C ASP A 136 -0.32 3.96 8.38
N THR A 137 -0.95 4.15 7.21
CA THR A 137 -0.37 4.95 6.14
C THR A 137 -0.26 6.43 6.51
N GLY A 138 -1.18 6.95 7.34
CA GLY A 138 -1.10 8.31 7.85
C GLY A 138 0.15 8.55 8.69
N LYS A 139 0.56 7.57 9.50
CA LYS A 139 1.81 7.62 10.26
C LYS A 139 3.04 7.64 9.34
N LEU A 140 3.05 6.79 8.29
CA LEU A 140 4.12 6.83 7.28
C LEU A 140 4.24 8.23 6.68
N ILE A 141 3.14 8.83 6.23
CA ILE A 141 3.16 10.15 5.59
C ILE A 141 3.63 11.24 6.57
N LYS A 142 3.22 11.20 7.84
CA LYS A 142 3.76 12.12 8.87
C LYS A 142 5.28 11.99 9.00
N THR A 143 5.79 10.78 9.00
CA THR A 143 7.25 10.53 9.07
C THR A 143 7.97 11.09 7.85
N LEU A 144 7.42 10.88 6.64
CA LEU A 144 8.01 11.39 5.40
C LEU A 144 8.00 12.94 5.37
N ARG A 145 6.88 13.56 5.72
CA ARG A 145 6.78 15.02 5.83
C ARG A 145 7.78 15.59 6.84
N HIS A 146 7.92 14.95 8.00
CA HIS A 146 8.89 15.36 9.02
C HIS A 146 10.34 15.27 8.49
N ALA A 147 10.70 14.19 7.82
CA ALA A 147 12.02 14.02 7.22
C ALA A 147 12.34 15.06 6.13
N GLY A 148 11.33 15.65 5.50
CA GLY A 148 11.48 16.73 4.51
C GLY A 148 11.73 18.12 5.13
N HIS A 149 11.58 18.29 6.45
CA HIS A 149 11.80 19.57 7.11
C HIS A 149 13.25 19.77 7.56
N SER A 150 13.71 21.02 7.49
CA SER A 150 15.03 21.37 8.03
C SER A 150 14.97 21.50 9.57
N GLU A 151 16.08 21.20 10.25
CA GLU A 151 16.20 21.42 11.70
C GLU A 151 15.84 22.84 12.14
N LYS A 152 16.13 23.83 11.30
CA LYS A 152 15.77 25.23 11.56
C LYS A 152 14.26 25.43 11.57
N ALA A 153 13.55 24.80 10.63
CA ALA A 153 12.08 24.86 10.58
C ALA A 153 11.47 24.20 11.81
N GLU A 154 12.00 23.06 12.23
CA GLU A 154 11.55 22.35 13.43
C GLU A 154 11.77 23.18 14.69
N LYS A 155 12.97 23.74 14.90
CA LYS A 155 13.27 24.63 16.03
C LYS A 155 12.35 25.85 16.06
N ASN A 156 12.05 26.43 14.89
CA ASN A 156 11.12 27.56 14.79
C ASN A 156 9.68 27.15 15.13
N ALA A 157 9.23 26.00 14.66
CA ALA A 157 7.89 25.48 14.97
C ALA A 157 7.71 25.20 16.47
N VAL A 158 8.70 24.57 17.11
CA VAL A 158 8.69 24.33 18.57
C VAL A 158 8.67 25.66 19.35
N LYS A 159 9.49 26.66 18.94
CA LYS A 159 9.50 27.98 19.55
C LYS A 159 8.16 28.70 19.41
N LEU A 160 7.53 28.60 18.23
CA LEU A 160 6.21 29.17 17.97
C LEU A 160 5.14 28.50 18.84
N ALA A 161 5.12 27.17 18.89
CA ALA A 161 4.20 26.40 19.70
C ALA A 161 4.33 26.72 21.19
N GLY A 162 5.54 26.85 21.72
CA GLY A 162 5.81 27.22 23.10
C GLY A 162 5.42 28.68 23.46
N ASN A 163 5.14 29.53 22.48
CA ASN A 163 4.71 30.90 22.65
C ASN A 163 3.33 31.18 22.05
N MET A 164 2.51 30.16 21.86
CA MET A 164 1.24 30.28 21.16
C MET A 164 0.29 31.30 21.82
N ASP A 165 0.27 31.40 23.15
CA ASP A 165 -0.53 32.38 23.88
C ASP A 165 -0.18 33.83 23.51
N LYS A 166 1.11 34.14 23.33
CA LYS A 166 1.58 35.46 22.91
C LYS A 166 1.23 35.74 21.44
N VAL A 167 1.34 34.71 20.58
CA VAL A 167 0.99 34.80 19.16
C VAL A 167 -0.51 35.08 19.01
N THR A 168 -1.35 34.31 19.72
CA THR A 168 -2.81 34.49 19.68
C THR A 168 -3.26 35.82 20.29
N ALA A 169 -2.60 36.27 21.34
CA ALA A 169 -2.88 37.61 21.93
C ALA A 169 -2.54 38.72 20.93
N GLY A 170 -1.40 38.63 20.23
CA GLY A 170 -1.02 39.57 19.18
C GLY A 170 -1.99 39.61 18.01
N MET A 171 -2.49 38.43 17.56
CA MET A 171 -3.49 38.34 16.48
C MET A 171 -4.86 38.91 16.86
N ARG A 172 -5.21 38.94 18.15
CA ARG A 172 -6.48 39.53 18.64
C ARG A 172 -6.40 41.04 18.84
N ALA A 173 -5.20 41.59 18.96
CA ALA A 173 -4.97 43.02 19.21
C ALA A 173 -4.80 43.84 17.91
N GLY A 174 -4.64 43.19 16.75
CA GLY A 174 -4.55 43.81 15.41
C GLY A 174 -5.80 43.54 14.59
#